data_a42ce309539b36b3415f8f173ab67d28
#
_entry.id   a42ce309539b36b3415f8f173ab67d28
#
_cell.length_a   1.000
_cell.length_b   1.000
_cell.length_c   1.000
_cell.angle_alpha   90.00
_cell.angle_beta   90.00
_cell.angle_gamma   90.00
#
_symmetry.space_group_name_H-M   'P 1'
#
loop_
_entity.id
_entity.type
_entity.pdbx_description
1 polymer ?
#
loop_
_entity_poly.entity_id
_entity_poly.type
_entity_poly.pdbx_seq_one_letter_code
_entity_poly.pdbx_strand_id
1 'polypeptide(L)'
;MKNKLLNSPITFPNTLPDGYYYIEDEPVYDPKKHLALEYSKESISLQDLGYSDEEISKCPTELAISGVVRLLSDEGARVLMQSAQSLRKYSSSGGDRIQYLLRGCVYRSRFLRDLCLCPKVSDFLSDIYGVPVAPHSIPLHLGHMNFAPDDLSRAVDKWHTDTIGLDYVMMVSDPNKQVGGQFQYFLGTKDEVEDIKNSGQAMPEDRIFSPHFPGPGYIVVMQGNMVVHRGAKLNEPYDRVTMVNAYVPLDTELDDPSRFSDLKTVDPHQLLFPEWARHKAWLSRGKLNRLIEKLPF
;
A
#
# COMPACT_ATOMS: atom_id res chain seq x y z
N MET A 1 27.20 9.00 -12.19
CA MET A 1 25.89 9.31 -11.57
C MET A 1 26.10 10.41 -10.54
N LYS A 2 25.50 11.59 -10.70
CA LYS A 2 25.53 12.63 -9.66
C LYS A 2 24.77 12.05 -8.46
N ASN A 3 25.41 12.01 -7.28
CA ASN A 3 24.74 11.68 -6.02
C ASN A 3 23.53 12.61 -5.85
N LYS A 4 22.35 12.14 -6.21
CA LYS A 4 21.10 12.80 -5.80
C LYS A 4 21.06 12.70 -4.30
N LEU A 5 21.11 13.82 -3.58
CA LEU A 5 20.95 13.83 -2.14
C LEU A 5 19.51 13.40 -1.83
N LEU A 6 19.43 12.26 -1.17
CA LEU A 6 18.15 11.66 -0.76
C LEU A 6 17.83 12.10 0.67
N ASN A 7 16.55 12.35 0.92
CA ASN A 7 16.10 12.63 2.28
C ASN A 7 16.18 11.34 3.13
N SER A 8 16.72 11.43 4.34
CA SER A 8 16.76 10.28 5.26
C SER A 8 15.35 9.92 5.73
N PRO A 9 15.02 8.62 5.84
CA PRO A 9 13.71 8.19 6.33
C PRO A 9 13.38 8.77 7.71
N ILE A 10 12.11 8.98 7.98
CA ILE A 10 11.64 9.31 9.34
C ILE A 10 11.60 8.02 10.17
N THR A 11 12.18 8.07 11.34
CA THR A 11 12.15 6.94 12.28
C THR A 11 10.73 6.71 12.83
N PHE A 12 10.37 5.46 13.04
CA PHE A 12 9.13 5.09 13.72
C PHE A 12 9.11 5.66 15.15
N PRO A 13 7.94 6.08 15.67
CA PRO A 13 7.83 6.62 17.04
C PRO A 13 8.32 5.64 18.10
N ASN A 14 9.04 6.13 19.11
CA ASN A 14 9.52 5.31 20.22
C ASN A 14 8.40 4.95 21.23
N THR A 15 7.30 5.68 21.21
CA THR A 15 6.13 5.48 22.08
C THR A 15 4.90 5.18 21.26
N LEU A 16 4.05 4.33 21.76
CA LEU A 16 2.75 4.06 21.15
C LEU A 16 1.79 5.23 21.42
N PRO A 17 0.87 5.52 20.49
CA PRO A 17 -0.21 6.46 20.74
C PRO A 17 -1.12 5.99 21.89
N ASP A 18 -1.81 6.91 22.53
CA ASP A 18 -2.77 6.61 23.58
C ASP A 18 -3.85 5.63 23.11
N GLY A 19 -4.13 4.60 23.92
CA GLY A 19 -5.09 3.55 23.60
C GLY A 19 -4.59 2.47 22.65
N TYR A 20 -3.31 2.53 22.23
CA TYR A 20 -2.66 1.48 21.47
C TYR A 20 -1.70 0.68 22.35
N TYR A 21 -1.74 -0.63 22.19
CA TYR A 21 -0.84 -1.58 22.87
C TYR A 21 -0.63 -2.78 21.97
N TYR A 22 0.53 -3.39 22.10
CA TYR A 22 0.84 -4.60 21.33
C TYR A 22 0.03 -5.80 21.84
N ILE A 23 -0.43 -6.63 20.90
CA ILE A 23 -0.96 -7.95 21.22
C ILE A 23 0.14 -8.79 21.89
N GLU A 24 -0.26 -9.63 22.83
CA GLU A 24 0.63 -10.55 23.52
C GLU A 24 0.86 -11.82 22.67
N ASP A 25 1.90 -12.58 23.02
CA ASP A 25 2.20 -13.91 22.44
C ASP A 25 2.41 -13.93 20.92
N GLU A 26 2.81 -12.82 20.31
CA GLU A 26 3.25 -12.78 18.91
C GLU A 26 4.64 -13.39 18.74
N PRO A 27 4.87 -14.19 17.67
CA PRO A 27 6.22 -14.57 17.27
C PRO A 27 7.08 -13.35 16.96
N VAL A 28 8.35 -13.38 17.38
CA VAL A 28 9.32 -12.35 17.02
C VAL A 28 9.61 -12.43 15.53
N TYR A 29 9.54 -11.29 14.84
CA TYR A 29 9.89 -11.22 13.42
C TYR A 29 11.38 -11.54 13.22
N ASP A 30 11.65 -12.46 12.31
CA ASP A 30 12.99 -12.81 11.84
C ASP A 30 12.99 -12.84 10.31
N PRO A 31 13.67 -11.93 9.64
CA PRO A 31 13.68 -11.87 8.18
C PRO A 31 14.27 -13.13 7.51
N LYS A 32 15.10 -13.92 8.23
CA LYS A 32 15.63 -15.18 7.69
C LYS A 32 14.58 -16.29 7.63
N LYS A 33 13.58 -16.23 8.49
CA LYS A 33 12.49 -17.22 8.58
C LYS A 33 11.25 -16.78 7.79
N HIS A 34 10.93 -15.49 7.87
CA HIS A 34 9.63 -14.97 7.45
C HIS A 34 9.63 -14.34 6.06
N LEU A 35 10.81 -14.03 5.47
CA LEU A 35 10.88 -13.53 4.10
C LEU A 35 11.23 -14.64 3.10
N ALA A 36 10.69 -14.51 1.89
CA ALA A 36 11.04 -15.29 0.69
C ALA A 36 10.95 -14.35 -0.52
N LEU A 37 11.99 -13.53 -0.71
CA LEU A 37 11.99 -12.47 -1.71
C LEU A 37 12.28 -13.06 -3.09
N GLU A 38 11.23 -13.14 -3.94
CA GLU A 38 11.33 -13.64 -5.31
C GLU A 38 10.80 -12.57 -6.26
N TYR A 39 11.60 -12.20 -7.27
CA TYR A 39 11.24 -11.18 -8.26
C TYR A 39 10.36 -11.75 -9.38
N SER A 40 9.51 -10.90 -9.96
CA SER A 40 8.87 -11.13 -11.26
C SER A 40 9.60 -10.34 -12.34
N LYS A 41 9.56 -10.85 -13.57
CA LYS A 41 10.02 -10.11 -14.75
C LYS A 41 8.89 -9.30 -15.40
N GLU A 42 7.66 -9.56 -14.98
CA GLU A 42 6.48 -8.89 -15.53
C GLU A 42 6.24 -7.57 -14.79
N SER A 43 5.91 -6.56 -15.53
CA SER A 43 5.47 -5.26 -15.02
C SER A 43 4.69 -4.52 -16.09
N ILE A 44 3.85 -3.59 -15.66
CA ILE A 44 3.14 -2.64 -16.51
C ILE A 44 3.64 -1.26 -16.13
N SER A 45 4.01 -0.46 -17.11
CA SER A 45 4.40 0.94 -16.92
C SER A 45 3.19 1.87 -16.93
N LEU A 46 3.37 3.10 -16.47
CA LEU A 46 2.36 4.14 -16.61
C LEU A 46 2.06 4.43 -18.09
N GLN A 47 3.06 4.34 -18.97
CA GLN A 47 2.90 4.50 -20.41
C GLN A 47 2.00 3.39 -21.00
N ASP A 48 2.14 2.12 -20.54
CA ASP A 48 1.28 1.00 -20.96
C ASP A 48 -0.19 1.21 -20.55
N LEU A 49 -0.43 1.98 -19.46
CA LEU A 49 -1.77 2.38 -19.04
C LEU A 49 -2.32 3.60 -19.81
N GLY A 50 -1.51 4.24 -20.65
CA GLY A 50 -1.92 5.38 -21.47
C GLY A 50 -1.64 6.76 -20.85
N TYR A 51 -0.88 6.84 -19.75
CA TYR A 51 -0.45 8.13 -19.19
C TYR A 51 0.54 8.83 -20.12
N SER A 52 0.43 10.16 -20.24
CA SER A 52 1.31 11.00 -21.01
C SER A 52 2.69 11.17 -20.34
N ASP A 53 3.71 11.51 -21.12
CA ASP A 53 5.06 11.82 -20.60
C ASP A 53 5.03 12.95 -19.56
N GLU A 54 4.12 13.94 -19.71
CA GLU A 54 3.95 15.00 -18.72
C GLU A 54 3.46 14.49 -17.38
N GLU A 55 2.48 13.58 -17.36
CA GLU A 55 1.97 12.96 -16.13
C GLU A 55 3.02 12.05 -15.50
N ILE A 56 3.70 11.24 -16.30
CA ILE A 56 4.75 10.33 -15.86
C ILE A 56 5.91 11.12 -15.22
N SER A 57 6.28 12.28 -15.79
CA SER A 57 7.35 13.13 -15.24
C SER A 57 7.08 13.65 -13.82
N LYS A 58 5.82 13.64 -13.38
CA LYS A 58 5.37 14.02 -12.03
C LYS A 58 5.35 12.83 -11.07
N CYS A 59 5.62 11.62 -11.55
CA CYS A 59 5.63 10.39 -10.76
C CYS A 59 7.06 10.01 -10.33
N PRO A 60 7.24 9.35 -9.18
CA PRO A 60 8.55 8.95 -8.70
C PRO A 60 9.19 7.82 -9.52
N THR A 61 8.40 7.06 -10.24
CA THR A 61 8.82 5.91 -11.05
C THR A 61 7.90 5.78 -12.27
N GLU A 62 8.38 5.11 -13.32
CA GLU A 62 7.56 4.74 -14.49
C GLU A 62 6.71 3.48 -14.25
N LEU A 63 6.99 2.71 -13.19
CA LEU A 63 6.23 1.51 -12.85
C LEU A 63 4.81 1.89 -12.44
N ALA A 64 3.79 1.34 -13.11
CA ALA A 64 2.41 1.40 -12.66
C ALA A 64 2.14 0.26 -11.66
N ILE A 65 2.36 -0.99 -12.08
CA ILE A 65 2.14 -2.18 -11.27
C ILE A 65 3.11 -3.31 -11.69
N SER A 66 3.67 -4.02 -10.72
CA SER A 66 4.52 -5.20 -10.95
C SER A 66 3.68 -6.44 -11.27
N GLY A 67 4.29 -7.45 -11.86
CA GLY A 67 3.77 -8.81 -11.76
C GLY A 67 3.72 -9.27 -10.29
N VAL A 68 3.07 -10.41 -10.07
CA VAL A 68 2.99 -10.99 -8.72
C VAL A 68 4.37 -11.49 -8.28
N VAL A 69 4.82 -11.06 -7.10
CA VAL A 69 6.11 -11.42 -6.50
C VAL A 69 5.88 -12.03 -5.11
N ARG A 70 6.80 -12.90 -4.68
CA ARG A 70 6.74 -13.47 -3.34
C ARG A 70 7.49 -12.57 -2.37
N LEU A 71 6.84 -12.22 -1.25
CA LEU A 71 7.46 -11.46 -0.15
C LEU A 71 7.72 -12.33 1.08
N LEU A 72 6.72 -13.14 1.46
CA LEU A 72 6.79 -13.95 2.67
C LEU A 72 7.06 -15.42 2.37
N SER A 73 7.77 -16.07 3.27
CA SER A 73 7.81 -17.53 3.37
C SER A 73 6.45 -18.06 3.85
N ASP A 74 6.24 -19.36 3.75
CA ASP A 74 5.01 -19.99 4.26
C ASP A 74 4.84 -19.79 5.77
N GLU A 75 5.95 -19.78 6.52
CA GLU A 75 5.94 -19.47 7.95
C GLU A 75 5.56 -18.01 8.19
N GLY A 76 6.15 -17.07 7.42
CA GLY A 76 5.83 -15.65 7.50
C GLY A 76 4.36 -15.37 7.19
N ALA A 77 3.82 -15.98 6.15
CA ALA A 77 2.42 -15.86 5.77
C ALA A 77 1.48 -16.42 6.85
N ARG A 78 1.82 -17.57 7.45
CA ARG A 78 1.06 -18.17 8.54
C ARG A 78 1.02 -17.27 9.78
N VAL A 79 2.17 -16.72 10.18
CA VAL A 79 2.26 -15.81 11.34
C VAL A 79 1.47 -14.52 11.05
N LEU A 80 1.58 -13.97 9.85
CA LEU A 80 0.84 -12.78 9.46
C LEU A 80 -0.68 -13.01 9.53
N MET A 81 -1.17 -14.17 9.07
CA MET A 81 -2.60 -14.50 9.17
C MET A 81 -3.06 -14.62 10.63
N GLN A 82 -2.25 -15.19 11.53
CA GLN A 82 -2.55 -15.25 12.96
C GLN A 82 -2.63 -13.84 13.57
N SER A 83 -1.69 -12.96 13.24
CA SER A 83 -1.73 -11.56 13.66
C SER A 83 -2.98 -10.86 13.15
N ALA A 84 -3.33 -11.04 11.86
CA ALA A 84 -4.52 -10.45 11.25
C ALA A 84 -5.81 -10.87 11.98
N GLN A 85 -5.96 -12.16 12.28
CA GLN A 85 -7.10 -12.69 13.03
C GLN A 85 -7.19 -12.09 14.45
N SER A 86 -6.06 -11.97 15.14
CA SER A 86 -5.99 -11.38 16.48
C SER A 86 -6.34 -9.88 16.47
N LEU A 87 -6.06 -9.20 15.37
CA LEU A 87 -6.29 -7.78 15.18
C LEU A 87 -7.69 -7.44 14.67
N ARG A 88 -8.42 -8.41 14.07
CA ARG A 88 -9.75 -8.17 13.45
C ARG A 88 -10.74 -7.44 14.36
N LYS A 89 -10.70 -7.70 15.65
CA LYS A 89 -11.56 -7.05 16.66
C LYS A 89 -11.39 -5.51 16.75
N TYR A 90 -10.30 -4.98 16.21
CA TYR A 90 -10.03 -3.53 16.15
C TYR A 90 -10.41 -2.91 14.81
N SER A 91 -10.97 -3.68 13.87
CA SER A 91 -11.40 -3.15 12.57
C SER A 91 -12.52 -2.14 12.73
N SER A 92 -12.54 -1.19 11.80
CA SER A 92 -13.56 -0.15 11.71
C SER A 92 -14.16 -0.13 10.30
N SER A 93 -15.26 0.59 10.13
CA SER A 93 -15.87 0.76 8.81
C SER A 93 -15.13 1.82 8.01
N GLY A 94 -14.84 1.52 6.74
CA GLY A 94 -14.40 2.49 5.73
C GLY A 94 -15.55 3.07 4.90
N GLY A 95 -16.75 3.12 5.49
CA GLY A 95 -17.94 3.68 4.85
C GLY A 95 -18.47 2.83 3.70
N ASP A 96 -18.90 3.51 2.64
CA ASP A 96 -19.45 2.84 1.44
C ASP A 96 -18.41 2.13 0.59
N ARG A 97 -17.15 2.50 0.71
CA ARG A 97 -16.07 1.93 -0.10
C ARG A 97 -15.73 0.52 0.36
N ILE A 98 -15.47 0.36 1.64
CA ILE A 98 -15.03 -0.88 2.26
C ILE A 98 -15.71 -1.08 3.61
N GLN A 99 -16.22 -2.28 3.88
CA GLN A 99 -16.97 -2.52 5.11
C GLN A 99 -16.05 -2.60 6.34
N TYR A 100 -14.96 -3.36 6.26
CA TYR A 100 -14.05 -3.56 7.38
C TYR A 100 -12.60 -3.32 6.97
N LEU A 101 -11.96 -2.40 7.65
CA LEU A 101 -10.54 -2.12 7.51
C LEU A 101 -9.90 -1.89 8.89
N LEU A 102 -8.60 -2.03 8.96
CA LEU A 102 -7.82 -1.71 10.15
C LEU A 102 -6.61 -0.86 9.78
N ARG A 103 -6.53 0.32 10.35
CA ARG A 103 -5.39 1.24 10.26
C ARG A 103 -4.49 1.12 11.48
N GLY A 104 -3.19 1.46 11.30
CA GLY A 104 -2.25 1.49 12.41
C GLY A 104 -1.95 0.12 13.01
N CYS A 105 -1.97 -0.95 12.22
CA CYS A 105 -1.64 -2.29 12.68
C CYS A 105 -0.26 -2.37 13.34
N VAL A 106 0.70 -1.57 12.85
CA VAL A 106 2.06 -1.47 13.40
C VAL A 106 2.12 -0.93 14.84
N TYR A 107 1.04 -0.30 15.32
CA TYR A 107 0.89 0.12 16.71
C TYR A 107 0.28 -0.97 17.60
N ARG A 108 -0.17 -2.09 17.01
CA ARG A 108 -0.82 -3.19 17.74
C ARG A 108 -0.09 -4.52 17.61
N SER A 109 0.76 -4.70 16.61
CA SER A 109 1.53 -5.91 16.35
C SER A 109 3.00 -5.55 16.19
N ARG A 110 3.86 -6.18 17.02
CA ARG A 110 5.32 -6.07 16.88
C ARG A 110 5.81 -6.77 15.62
N PHE A 111 5.21 -7.91 15.30
CA PHE A 111 5.53 -8.64 14.08
C PHE A 111 5.29 -7.77 12.84
N LEU A 112 4.12 -7.15 12.73
CA LEU A 112 3.79 -6.25 11.63
C LEU A 112 4.68 -5.01 11.60
N ARG A 113 4.95 -4.40 12.75
CA ARG A 113 5.87 -3.26 12.83
C ARG A 113 7.24 -3.61 12.24
N ASP A 114 7.81 -4.72 12.68
CA ASP A 114 9.16 -5.12 12.29
C ASP A 114 9.20 -5.61 10.84
N LEU A 115 8.13 -6.23 10.33
CA LEU A 115 7.97 -6.57 8.92
C LEU A 115 7.86 -5.31 8.04
N CYS A 116 6.96 -4.39 8.37
CA CYS A 116 6.70 -3.18 7.58
C CYS A 116 7.89 -2.22 7.55
N LEU A 117 8.72 -2.23 8.60
CA LEU A 117 9.93 -1.41 8.71
C LEU A 117 11.22 -2.15 8.31
N CYS A 118 11.13 -3.38 7.82
CA CYS A 118 12.30 -4.19 7.50
C CYS A 118 13.11 -3.60 6.34
N PRO A 119 14.41 -3.28 6.55
CA PRO A 119 15.25 -2.72 5.49
C PRO A 119 15.36 -3.62 4.26
N LYS A 120 15.40 -4.96 4.43
CA LYS A 120 15.45 -5.89 3.30
C LYS A 120 14.21 -5.81 2.43
N VAL A 121 13.04 -5.53 3.01
CA VAL A 121 11.80 -5.30 2.24
C VAL A 121 11.90 -3.97 1.50
N SER A 122 12.40 -2.91 2.14
CA SER A 122 12.59 -1.61 1.48
C SER A 122 13.60 -1.69 0.32
N ASP A 123 14.70 -2.42 0.49
CA ASP A 123 15.68 -2.65 -0.58
C ASP A 123 15.06 -3.42 -1.76
N PHE A 124 14.33 -4.50 -1.46
CA PHE A 124 13.62 -5.30 -2.47
C PHE A 124 12.61 -4.47 -3.27
N LEU A 125 11.84 -3.62 -2.58
CA LEU A 125 10.88 -2.74 -3.26
C LEU A 125 11.56 -1.60 -4.02
N SER A 126 12.68 -1.08 -3.51
CA SER A 126 13.50 -0.09 -4.23
C SER A 126 13.98 -0.62 -5.57
N ASP A 127 14.38 -1.90 -5.61
CA ASP A 127 14.76 -2.56 -6.86
C ASP A 127 13.58 -2.68 -7.83
N ILE A 128 12.38 -3.04 -7.33
CA ILE A 128 11.16 -3.17 -8.15
C ILE A 128 10.71 -1.80 -8.68
N TYR A 129 10.71 -0.77 -7.84
CA TYR A 129 10.34 0.59 -8.26
C TYR A 129 11.41 1.26 -9.13
N GLY A 130 12.65 0.79 -9.12
CA GLY A 130 13.80 1.45 -9.77
C GLY A 130 14.22 2.75 -9.11
N VAL A 131 13.69 3.07 -7.93
CA VAL A 131 14.00 4.26 -7.14
C VAL A 131 14.09 3.91 -5.65
N PRO A 132 14.96 4.58 -4.87
CA PRO A 132 15.04 4.35 -3.43
C PRO A 132 13.75 4.74 -2.72
N VAL A 133 13.18 3.78 -1.97
CA VAL A 133 11.97 3.99 -1.17
C VAL A 133 12.22 3.63 0.31
N ALA A 134 11.39 4.18 1.17
CA ALA A 134 11.32 3.82 2.59
C ALA A 134 9.86 3.61 3.02
N PRO A 135 9.59 2.91 4.14
CA PRO A 135 8.27 2.82 4.69
C PRO A 135 7.67 4.21 4.90
N HIS A 136 6.38 4.36 4.62
CA HIS A 136 5.72 5.66 4.72
C HIS A 136 5.82 6.25 6.12
N SER A 137 6.07 7.54 6.21
CA SER A 137 6.26 8.24 7.50
C SER A 137 4.97 8.60 8.23
N ILE A 138 3.82 8.10 7.74
CA ILE A 138 2.53 8.06 8.43
C ILE A 138 2.29 6.61 8.87
N PRO A 139 2.61 6.22 10.11
CA PRO A 139 2.50 4.84 10.58
C PRO A 139 1.10 4.25 10.49
N LEU A 140 0.06 5.07 10.51
CA LEU A 140 -1.33 4.61 10.27
C LEU A 140 -1.49 3.83 8.97
N HIS A 141 -0.67 4.11 7.96
CA HIS A 141 -0.72 3.47 6.64
C HIS A 141 0.23 2.28 6.50
N LEU A 142 0.92 1.90 7.58
CA LEU A 142 1.78 0.72 7.59
C LEU A 142 1.00 -0.51 8.07
N GLY A 143 1.06 -1.57 7.25
CA GLY A 143 0.39 -2.84 7.55
C GLY A 143 -1.13 -2.72 7.61
N HIS A 144 -1.73 -1.79 6.88
CA HIS A 144 -3.17 -1.62 6.77
C HIS A 144 -3.84 -2.91 6.27
N MET A 145 -4.91 -3.35 6.94
CA MET A 145 -5.62 -4.58 6.59
C MET A 145 -7.04 -4.30 6.13
N ASN A 146 -7.46 -5.00 5.07
CA ASN A 146 -8.81 -5.03 4.56
C ASN A 146 -9.39 -6.43 4.76
N PHE A 147 -10.55 -6.51 5.41
CA PHE A 147 -11.25 -7.75 5.69
C PHE A 147 -12.48 -7.92 4.80
N ALA A 148 -12.86 -9.17 4.56
CA ALA A 148 -14.08 -9.48 3.84
C ALA A 148 -15.32 -8.81 4.47
N PRO A 149 -16.26 -8.32 3.64
CA PRO A 149 -17.55 -7.86 4.13
C PRO A 149 -18.44 -9.04 4.58
N ASP A 150 -19.34 -8.79 5.53
CA ASP A 150 -20.38 -9.76 5.89
C ASP A 150 -21.46 -9.85 4.80
N ASP A 151 -21.72 -8.74 4.12
CA ASP A 151 -22.67 -8.66 3.01
C ASP A 151 -21.96 -8.98 1.69
N LEU A 152 -22.21 -10.18 1.18
CA LEU A 152 -21.65 -10.66 -0.10
C LEU A 152 -22.20 -9.92 -1.32
N SER A 153 -23.22 -9.09 -1.20
CA SER A 153 -23.66 -8.23 -2.30
C SER A 153 -22.67 -7.09 -2.59
N ARG A 154 -21.84 -6.76 -1.62
CA ARG A 154 -20.82 -5.69 -1.71
C ARG A 154 -19.50 -6.20 -2.30
N ALA A 155 -18.79 -5.32 -3.02
CA ALA A 155 -17.38 -5.53 -3.30
C ALA A 155 -16.58 -5.53 -1.99
N VAL A 156 -15.45 -6.25 -1.94
CA VAL A 156 -14.54 -6.18 -0.79
C VAL A 156 -13.98 -4.76 -0.66
N ASP A 157 -13.61 -4.16 -1.78
CA ASP A 157 -13.26 -2.75 -1.91
C ASP A 157 -13.72 -2.26 -3.28
N LYS A 158 -14.39 -1.09 -3.36
CA LYS A 158 -14.88 -0.53 -4.62
C LYS A 158 -13.73 -0.01 -5.49
N TRP A 159 -13.98 0.21 -6.78
CA TRP A 159 -13.03 0.86 -7.68
C TRP A 159 -12.55 2.21 -7.15
N HIS A 160 -11.24 2.36 -7.03
CA HIS A 160 -10.59 3.56 -6.49
C HIS A 160 -9.14 3.67 -6.93
N THR A 161 -8.54 4.82 -6.69
CA THR A 161 -7.10 5.02 -6.56
C THR A 161 -6.77 5.33 -5.11
N ASP A 162 -5.57 5.02 -4.67
CA ASP A 162 -5.13 5.34 -3.32
C ASP A 162 -4.74 6.83 -3.19
N THR A 163 -4.84 7.35 -1.98
CA THR A 163 -4.32 8.69 -1.65
C THR A 163 -2.80 8.65 -1.44
N ILE A 164 -2.25 7.49 -1.12
CA ILE A 164 -0.80 7.25 -0.97
C ILE A 164 -0.22 6.82 -2.31
N GLY A 165 1.00 7.30 -2.62
CA GLY A 165 1.59 7.11 -3.94
C GLY A 165 2.10 5.70 -4.20
N LEU A 166 2.93 5.17 -3.31
CA LEU A 166 3.61 3.88 -3.48
C LEU A 166 3.18 2.90 -2.41
N ASP A 167 2.80 1.71 -2.81
CA ASP A 167 2.39 0.65 -1.91
C ASP A 167 2.54 -0.75 -2.52
N TYR A 168 2.25 -1.76 -1.74
CA TYR A 168 1.94 -3.09 -2.22
C TYR A 168 0.64 -3.63 -1.62
N VAL A 169 -0.04 -4.45 -2.38
CA VAL A 169 -1.17 -5.26 -1.89
C VAL A 169 -0.73 -6.70 -1.75
N MET A 170 -0.86 -7.25 -0.53
CA MET A 170 -0.51 -8.63 -0.18
C MET A 170 -1.76 -9.46 0.06
N MET A 171 -1.80 -10.68 -0.47
CA MET A 171 -2.75 -11.71 -0.04
C MET A 171 -2.30 -12.30 1.31
N VAL A 172 -3.07 -12.04 2.35
CA VAL A 172 -2.85 -12.60 3.70
C VAL A 172 -3.58 -13.93 3.84
N SER A 173 -4.84 -13.99 3.42
CA SER A 173 -5.59 -15.25 3.29
C SER A 173 -5.23 -15.98 1.99
N ASP A 174 -5.51 -17.28 1.93
CA ASP A 174 -5.21 -18.10 0.74
C ASP A 174 -6.16 -17.75 -0.42
N PRO A 175 -5.67 -17.14 -1.52
CA PRO A 175 -6.50 -16.74 -2.64
C PRO A 175 -7.07 -17.93 -3.42
N ASN A 176 -6.49 -19.13 -3.28
CA ASN A 176 -6.97 -20.34 -3.98
C ASN A 176 -8.20 -20.96 -3.31
N LYS A 177 -8.53 -20.53 -2.09
CA LYS A 177 -9.70 -21.01 -1.35
C LYS A 177 -10.91 -20.09 -1.44
N GLN A 178 -10.75 -18.90 -2.03
CA GLN A 178 -11.86 -17.96 -2.20
C GLN A 178 -12.57 -18.14 -3.53
N VAL A 179 -13.87 -17.92 -3.53
CA VAL A 179 -14.70 -17.85 -4.76
C VAL A 179 -15.11 -16.39 -4.96
N GLY A 180 -14.60 -15.77 -6.01
CA GLY A 180 -14.69 -14.31 -6.15
C GLY A 180 -13.62 -13.57 -5.31
N GLY A 181 -13.82 -12.29 -5.04
CA GLY A 181 -12.96 -11.50 -4.17
C GLY A 181 -11.56 -11.20 -4.73
N GLN A 182 -11.33 -11.38 -6.04
CA GLN A 182 -10.03 -11.13 -6.66
C GLN A 182 -9.61 -9.67 -6.48
N PHE A 183 -8.31 -9.44 -6.34
CA PHE A 183 -7.72 -8.15 -6.63
C PHE A 183 -7.80 -7.92 -8.15
N GLN A 184 -8.28 -6.75 -8.55
CA GLN A 184 -8.45 -6.38 -9.95
C GLN A 184 -7.96 -4.96 -10.16
N TYR A 185 -7.39 -4.67 -11.33
CA TYR A 185 -7.06 -3.32 -11.76
C TYR A 185 -7.50 -3.07 -13.20
N PHE A 186 -7.66 -1.81 -13.53
CA PHE A 186 -8.06 -1.37 -14.85
C PHE A 186 -6.85 -1.05 -15.70
N LEU A 187 -6.83 -1.55 -16.94
CA LEU A 187 -5.81 -1.24 -17.95
C LEU A 187 -6.12 0.09 -18.63
N GLY A 188 -5.91 1.19 -17.91
CA GLY A 188 -6.16 2.53 -18.38
C GLY A 188 -5.87 3.58 -17.32
N THR A 189 -6.03 4.85 -17.67
CA THR A 189 -5.79 5.98 -16.77
C THR A 189 -6.95 6.19 -15.78
N LYS A 190 -6.67 6.89 -14.69
CA LYS A 190 -7.69 7.27 -13.72
C LYS A 190 -8.71 8.26 -14.30
N ASP A 191 -8.27 9.15 -15.20
CA ASP A 191 -9.14 10.14 -15.84
C ASP A 191 -10.13 9.44 -16.79
N GLU A 192 -9.67 8.43 -17.53
CA GLU A 192 -10.55 7.59 -18.35
C GLU A 192 -11.61 6.87 -17.52
N VAL A 193 -11.23 6.35 -16.34
CA VAL A 193 -12.22 5.73 -15.43
C VAL A 193 -13.21 6.75 -14.89
N GLU A 194 -12.80 7.98 -14.64
CA GLU A 194 -13.70 9.07 -14.25
C GLU A 194 -14.69 9.39 -15.34
N ASP A 195 -14.24 9.47 -16.60
CA ASP A 195 -15.12 9.68 -17.77
C ASP A 195 -16.12 8.54 -17.93
N ILE A 196 -15.70 7.28 -17.78
CA ILE A 196 -16.60 6.12 -17.82
C ILE A 196 -17.67 6.23 -16.72
N LYS A 197 -17.28 6.57 -15.49
CA LYS A 197 -18.23 6.77 -14.38
C LYS A 197 -19.21 7.92 -14.66
N ASN A 198 -18.72 9.04 -15.18
CA ASN A 198 -19.54 10.21 -15.48
C ASN A 198 -20.50 9.95 -16.63
N SER A 199 -20.17 9.11 -17.60
CA SER A 199 -21.06 8.68 -18.67
C SER A 199 -22.12 7.67 -18.24
N GLY A 200 -22.01 7.12 -17.01
CA GLY A 200 -22.90 6.08 -16.51
C GLY A 200 -22.67 4.70 -17.16
N GLN A 201 -21.58 4.53 -17.91
CA GLN A 201 -21.22 3.27 -18.53
C GLN A 201 -20.57 2.30 -17.53
N ALA A 202 -20.68 1.01 -17.80
CA ALA A 202 -19.93 0.00 -17.06
C ALA A 202 -18.46 -0.01 -17.50
N MET A 203 -17.58 -0.39 -16.59
CA MET A 203 -16.16 -0.61 -16.90
C MET A 203 -16.03 -1.73 -17.95
N PRO A 204 -15.28 -1.54 -19.06
CA PRO A 204 -15.05 -2.56 -20.08
C PRO A 204 -14.38 -3.80 -19.47
N GLU A 205 -15.00 -4.97 -19.61
CA GLU A 205 -14.53 -6.21 -18.97
C GLU A 205 -13.18 -6.68 -19.54
N ASP A 206 -12.93 -6.46 -20.82
CA ASP A 206 -11.68 -6.78 -21.53
C ASP A 206 -10.47 -5.94 -21.07
N ARG A 207 -10.74 -4.87 -20.31
CA ARG A 207 -9.71 -4.01 -19.72
C ARG A 207 -9.58 -4.20 -18.21
N ILE A 208 -10.29 -5.14 -17.62
CA ILE A 208 -10.16 -5.51 -16.22
C ILE A 208 -9.22 -6.69 -16.09
N PHE A 209 -8.10 -6.48 -15.42
CA PHE A 209 -7.12 -7.53 -15.20
C PHE A 209 -7.15 -8.04 -13.75
N SER A 210 -7.06 -9.36 -13.58
CA SER A 210 -6.99 -10.03 -12.27
C SER A 210 -5.70 -10.86 -12.22
N PRO A 211 -4.64 -10.40 -11.55
CA PRO A 211 -3.42 -11.17 -11.43
C PRO A 211 -3.65 -12.43 -10.60
N HIS A 212 -3.01 -13.52 -11.01
CA HIS A 212 -3.04 -14.76 -10.26
C HIS A 212 -2.02 -14.75 -9.12
N PHE A 213 -2.49 -14.81 -7.87
CA PHE A 213 -1.64 -14.96 -6.70
C PHE A 213 -1.49 -16.45 -6.36
N PRO A 214 -0.26 -17.01 -6.34
CA PRO A 214 -0.04 -18.43 -6.06
C PRO A 214 -0.44 -18.86 -4.64
N GLY A 215 -0.47 -17.91 -3.68
CA GLY A 215 -0.79 -18.21 -2.29
C GLY A 215 -0.71 -16.98 -1.38
N PRO A 216 -0.84 -17.18 -0.06
CA PRO A 216 -0.63 -16.11 0.91
C PRO A 216 0.85 -15.66 0.93
N GLY A 217 1.08 -14.39 1.26
CA GLY A 217 2.43 -13.79 1.30
C GLY A 217 2.97 -13.32 -0.05
N TYR A 218 2.19 -13.47 -1.12
CA TYR A 218 2.47 -12.88 -2.44
C TYR A 218 1.88 -11.47 -2.53
N ILE A 219 2.56 -10.59 -3.26
CA ILE A 219 2.21 -9.18 -3.42
C ILE A 219 2.18 -8.76 -4.90
N VAL A 220 1.47 -7.67 -5.16
CA VAL A 220 1.72 -6.78 -6.29
C VAL A 220 2.21 -5.44 -5.74
N VAL A 221 3.21 -4.86 -6.38
CA VAL A 221 3.80 -3.56 -6.03
C VAL A 221 3.27 -2.54 -7.03
N MET A 222 2.74 -1.40 -6.57
CA MET A 222 2.10 -0.46 -7.49
C MET A 222 2.23 1.00 -7.07
N GLN A 223 1.96 1.90 -8.02
CA GLN A 223 1.61 3.28 -7.72
C GLN A 223 0.09 3.37 -7.52
N GLY A 224 -0.35 3.18 -6.26
CA GLY A 224 -1.76 3.12 -5.91
C GLY A 224 -2.56 4.36 -6.28
N ASN A 225 -1.93 5.54 -6.33
CA ASN A 225 -2.55 6.81 -6.75
C ASN A 225 -2.70 6.96 -8.27
N MET A 226 -2.09 6.06 -9.06
CA MET A 226 -2.16 6.08 -10.52
C MET A 226 -2.93 4.87 -11.07
N VAL A 227 -2.91 3.72 -10.40
CA VAL A 227 -3.59 2.51 -10.82
C VAL A 227 -4.99 2.44 -10.21
N VAL A 228 -6.02 2.43 -11.06
CA VAL A 228 -7.39 2.22 -10.60
C VAL A 228 -7.61 0.75 -10.32
N HIS A 229 -7.95 0.41 -9.09
CA HIS A 229 -8.04 -0.98 -8.64
C HIS A 229 -9.21 -1.23 -7.69
N ARG A 230 -9.51 -2.51 -7.42
CA ARG A 230 -10.54 -2.93 -6.47
C ARG A 230 -10.25 -4.30 -5.84
N GLY A 231 -10.96 -4.62 -4.75
CA GLY A 231 -11.25 -5.98 -4.33
C GLY A 231 -12.63 -6.39 -4.84
N ALA A 232 -12.70 -7.35 -5.76
CA ALA A 232 -13.96 -7.78 -6.33
C ALA A 232 -14.91 -8.37 -5.25
N LYS A 233 -16.16 -8.60 -5.61
CA LYS A 233 -17.15 -9.22 -4.75
C LYS A 233 -16.79 -10.69 -4.50
N LEU A 234 -16.97 -11.16 -3.26
CA LEU A 234 -16.97 -12.58 -2.94
C LEU A 234 -18.31 -13.20 -3.39
N ASN A 235 -18.25 -14.40 -3.95
CA ASN A 235 -19.45 -15.16 -4.33
C ASN A 235 -19.84 -16.17 -3.26
N GLU A 236 -18.90 -16.53 -2.37
CA GLU A 236 -19.10 -17.41 -1.21
C GLU A 236 -18.44 -16.81 0.03
N PRO A 237 -18.96 -17.10 1.24
CA PRO A 237 -18.34 -16.63 2.48
C PRO A 237 -16.90 -17.15 2.61
N TYR A 238 -15.95 -16.25 2.82
CA TYR A 238 -14.56 -16.60 3.06
C TYR A 238 -13.89 -15.51 3.91
N ASP A 239 -13.02 -15.93 4.84
CA ASP A 239 -12.25 -15.00 5.68
C ASP A 239 -11.09 -14.38 4.86
N ARG A 240 -11.46 -13.60 3.85
CA ARG A 240 -10.51 -12.94 2.97
C ARG A 240 -9.87 -11.75 3.67
N VAL A 241 -8.55 -11.76 3.70
CA VAL A 241 -7.75 -10.66 4.25
C VAL A 241 -6.67 -10.25 3.24
N THR A 242 -6.53 -8.95 3.02
CA THR A 242 -5.37 -8.37 2.34
C THR A 242 -4.66 -7.38 3.26
N MET A 243 -3.37 -7.20 3.04
CA MET A 243 -2.57 -6.17 3.71
C MET A 243 -1.98 -5.22 2.67
N VAL A 244 -2.05 -3.93 2.98
CA VAL A 244 -1.40 -2.87 2.22
C VAL A 244 -0.31 -2.26 3.08
N ASN A 245 0.88 -2.07 2.53
CA ASN A 245 1.94 -1.33 3.22
C ASN A 245 2.44 -0.20 2.31
N ALA A 246 2.42 1.00 2.85
CA ALA A 246 2.74 2.22 2.11
C ALA A 246 4.22 2.58 2.16
N TYR A 247 4.72 3.17 1.09
CA TYR A 247 6.10 3.62 0.93
C TYR A 247 6.16 5.07 0.45
N VAL A 248 7.31 5.70 0.68
CA VAL A 248 7.63 7.03 0.15
C VAL A 248 8.93 6.98 -0.64
N PRO A 249 9.04 7.69 -1.77
CA PRO A 249 10.31 7.88 -2.43
C PRO A 249 11.22 8.74 -1.54
N LEU A 250 12.51 8.40 -1.48
CA LEU A 250 13.50 9.22 -0.75
C LEU A 250 13.90 10.48 -1.50
N ASP A 251 13.57 10.54 -2.79
CA ASP A 251 13.66 11.76 -3.59
C ASP A 251 12.43 12.64 -3.33
N THR A 252 12.63 13.82 -2.75
CA THR A 252 11.57 14.76 -2.36
C THR A 252 11.37 15.91 -3.35
N GLU A 253 11.91 15.83 -4.59
CA GLU A 253 11.69 16.88 -5.60
C GLU A 253 10.24 16.94 -6.06
N LEU A 254 9.61 15.78 -6.20
CA LEU A 254 8.23 15.66 -6.62
C LEU A 254 7.25 15.98 -5.49
N ASP A 255 6.04 16.35 -5.88
CA ASP A 255 4.96 16.58 -4.93
C ASP A 255 4.39 15.24 -4.43
N ASP A 256 4.10 15.21 -3.15
CA ASP A 256 3.46 14.07 -2.51
C ASP A 256 1.94 14.13 -2.72
N PRO A 257 1.33 13.06 -3.26
CA PRO A 257 -0.10 13.02 -3.57
C PRO A 257 -1.00 12.99 -2.33
N SER A 258 -0.47 12.66 -1.14
CA SER A 258 -1.29 12.52 0.06
C SER A 258 -1.95 13.83 0.48
N ARG A 259 -3.29 13.80 0.61
CA ARG A 259 -4.11 14.93 1.04
C ARG A 259 -4.80 14.63 2.36
N PHE A 260 -4.65 15.53 3.31
CA PHE A 260 -5.29 15.39 4.62
C PHE A 260 -6.82 15.31 4.52
N SER A 261 -7.43 16.07 3.58
CA SER A 261 -8.87 16.05 3.34
C SER A 261 -9.42 14.67 3.02
N ASP A 262 -8.64 13.86 2.31
CA ASP A 262 -9.04 12.54 1.87
C ASP A 262 -8.77 11.50 2.97
N LEU A 263 -7.60 11.55 3.58
CA LEU A 263 -7.21 10.62 4.64
C LEU A 263 -8.13 10.71 5.88
N LYS A 264 -8.53 11.93 6.28
CA LYS A 264 -9.40 12.15 7.44
C LYS A 264 -10.81 11.54 7.31
N THR A 265 -11.21 11.13 6.11
CA THR A 265 -12.52 10.49 5.87
C THR A 265 -12.58 9.08 6.46
N VAL A 266 -11.43 8.44 6.63
CA VAL A 266 -11.29 7.05 7.09
C VAL A 266 -10.45 6.95 8.35
N ASP A 267 -9.40 7.76 8.46
CA ASP A 267 -8.40 7.68 9.53
C ASP A 267 -8.81 8.51 10.77
N PRO A 268 -8.49 8.05 12.00
CA PRO A 268 -8.79 8.79 13.22
C PRO A 268 -8.03 10.12 13.25
N HIS A 269 -8.75 11.22 13.21
CA HIS A 269 -8.21 12.58 13.07
C HIS A 269 -7.13 12.92 14.10
N GLN A 270 -7.32 12.52 15.36
CA GLN A 270 -6.38 12.84 16.45
C GLN A 270 -4.99 12.23 16.24
N LEU A 271 -4.93 11.05 15.61
CA LEU A 271 -3.68 10.36 15.32
C LEU A 271 -3.13 10.77 13.93
N LEU A 272 -4.01 10.90 12.95
CA LEU A 272 -3.63 11.25 11.58
C LEU A 272 -2.96 12.62 11.49
N PHE A 273 -3.51 13.65 12.18
CA PHE A 273 -3.01 15.03 12.01
C PHE A 273 -1.53 15.17 12.38
N PRO A 274 -1.04 14.74 13.56
CA PRO A 274 0.37 14.85 13.89
C PRO A 274 1.26 14.01 12.98
N GLU A 275 0.84 12.82 12.54
CA GLU A 275 1.61 11.98 11.62
C GLU A 275 1.72 12.64 10.23
N TRP A 276 0.61 13.14 9.70
CA TRP A 276 0.57 13.82 8.41
C TRP A 276 1.37 15.14 8.43
N ALA A 277 1.24 15.93 9.48
CA ALA A 277 2.01 17.16 9.63
C ALA A 277 3.52 16.90 9.69
N ARG A 278 3.93 15.85 10.42
CA ARG A 278 5.32 15.40 10.49
C ARG A 278 5.83 14.92 9.12
N HIS A 279 5.01 14.18 8.37
CA HIS A 279 5.32 13.76 7.01
C HIS A 279 5.54 14.96 6.08
N LYS A 280 4.63 15.94 6.07
CA LYS A 280 4.77 17.14 5.24
C LYS A 280 5.98 18.02 5.64
N ALA A 281 6.28 18.10 6.92
CA ALA A 281 7.48 18.79 7.40
C ALA A 281 8.77 18.10 6.93
N TRP A 282 8.80 16.77 6.92
CA TRP A 282 9.92 15.98 6.39
C TRP A 282 10.14 16.22 4.90
N LEU A 283 9.08 16.21 4.10
CA LEU A 283 9.14 16.51 2.66
C LEU A 283 9.64 17.94 2.42
N SER A 284 9.12 18.92 3.16
CA SER A 284 9.52 20.32 3.05
C SER A 284 11.00 20.51 3.38
N ARG A 285 11.50 19.85 4.43
CA ARG A 285 12.93 19.85 4.78
C ARG A 285 13.79 19.30 3.63
N GLY A 286 13.37 18.20 3.01
CA GLY A 286 14.08 17.61 1.86
C GLY A 286 14.15 18.57 0.67
N LYS A 287 13.03 19.22 0.34
CA LYS A 287 12.98 20.24 -0.72
C LYS A 287 13.90 21.44 -0.42
N LEU A 288 13.89 21.95 0.82
CA LEU A 288 14.76 23.06 1.24
C LEU A 288 16.24 22.69 1.18
N ASN A 289 16.63 21.50 1.62
CA ASN A 289 18.01 21.04 1.52
C ASN A 289 18.49 21.01 0.07
N ARG A 290 17.67 20.49 -0.84
CA ARG A 290 18.02 20.50 -2.27
C ARG A 290 18.11 21.90 -2.86
N LEU A 291 17.24 22.83 -2.45
CA LEU A 291 17.31 24.22 -2.89
C LEU A 291 18.64 24.85 -2.48
N ILE A 292 19.07 24.65 -1.23
CA ILE A 292 20.36 25.17 -0.71
C ILE A 292 21.53 24.66 -1.57
N GLU A 293 21.51 23.38 -1.97
CA GLU A 293 22.58 22.81 -2.79
C GLU A 293 22.61 23.31 -4.24
N LYS A 294 21.47 23.75 -4.76
CA LYS A 294 21.35 24.33 -6.11
C LYS A 294 21.72 25.82 -6.17
N LEU A 295 21.74 26.49 -5.03
CA LEU A 295 22.09 27.90 -4.98
C LEU A 295 23.62 28.10 -5.16
N PRO A 296 24.06 29.01 -6.02
CA PRO A 296 25.48 29.35 -6.12
C PRO A 296 25.91 30.08 -4.85
N PHE A 297 27.07 29.70 -4.32
CA PHE A 297 27.73 30.43 -3.23
C PHE A 297 28.53 31.59 -3.79
#